data_22fe778d8a9ac52e3608b8a222d17f90
#
_entry.id   22fe778d8a9ac52e3608b8a222d17f90
#
_cell.length_a   1.000
_cell.length_b   1.000
_cell.length_c   1.000
_cell.angle_alpha   90.00
_cell.angle_beta   90.00
_cell.angle_gamma   90.00
#
_symmetry.space_group_name_H-M   'P 1'
#
loop_
_entity.id
_entity.type
_entity.pdbx_description
1 polymer ?
#
loop_
_entity_poly.entity_id
_entity_poly.type
_entity_poly.pdbx_seq_one_letter_code
_entity_poly.pdbx_strand_id
1 'polypeptide(L)'
;MQPEDIVRSGPNQYVCREGIAKELPSFANAFERPVIITGVKSFKAFTSYTTPPNDWKVVQHTGCSSLNKIKKAAEAAESADVIIGIGGGTVLDTAKAATDLLNIEVMMIPTIPGTCAASTPLSVIYDDDGNFSGVQYHKRSSYLTLVDPLLLLSSPVAYVKSGIGDTLAKWYEAEAIIRNTADSLSIMVQTGLRQSVYIRDILLTESLKAIESLEKGETSSSFAHVLEAVIALAGTVGGYAGRYGRMAGAHAIHNGLTFIPETHRVLHGQKVAYGILVQLALEGRTEEIAELIPFYEGLGFPKRLSDLGILENVEEAKRTVAAHAVRPDESLCLMGSFHEADVMAAIESLE
;
A
#
# COMPACT_ATOMS: atom_id res chain seq x y z
N MET A 1 -0.13 25.53 -4.73
CA MET A 1 0.63 24.27 -4.92
C MET A 1 0.06 23.27 -3.95
N GLN A 2 -0.51 22.19 -4.47
CA GLN A 2 -1.05 21.12 -3.61
C GLN A 2 0.10 20.19 -3.21
N PRO A 3 0.04 19.55 -2.03
CA PRO A 3 1.10 18.63 -1.57
C PRO A 3 1.39 17.49 -2.55
N GLU A 4 0.40 17.00 -3.26
CA GLU A 4 0.50 15.95 -4.28
C GLU A 4 1.24 16.39 -5.55
N ASP A 5 1.35 17.71 -5.81
CA ASP A 5 2.08 18.23 -6.98
C ASP A 5 3.60 18.23 -6.76
N ILE A 6 4.05 18.02 -5.52
CA ILE A 6 5.48 17.97 -5.19
C ILE A 6 6.02 16.59 -5.52
N VAL A 7 6.94 16.52 -6.47
CA VAL A 7 7.61 15.26 -6.82
C VAL A 7 8.51 14.79 -5.68
N ARG A 8 8.28 13.55 -5.23
CA ARG A 8 9.09 12.84 -4.24
C ARG A 8 9.30 11.41 -4.71
N SER A 9 10.48 11.12 -5.19
CA SER A 9 10.82 9.86 -5.87
C SER A 9 10.87 8.62 -4.96
N GLY A 10 10.57 8.74 -3.69
CA GLY A 10 10.66 7.66 -2.72
C GLY A 10 11.58 8.01 -1.55
N PRO A 11 12.15 7.02 -0.84
CA PRO A 11 13.11 7.25 0.25
C PRO A 11 14.38 7.91 -0.27
N ASN A 12 15.08 8.62 0.60
CA ASN A 12 16.38 9.22 0.26
C ASN A 12 17.43 8.12 -0.05
N GLN A 13 17.41 7.03 0.72
CA GLN A 13 18.24 5.85 0.49
C GLN A 13 17.36 4.61 0.51
N TYR A 14 17.65 3.65 -0.38
CA TYR A 14 16.92 2.39 -0.47
C TYR A 14 17.89 1.23 -0.67
N VAL A 15 17.68 0.17 0.09
CA VAL A 15 18.45 -1.08 -0.07
C VAL A 15 17.48 -2.25 0.02
N CYS A 16 17.50 -3.10 -1.01
CA CYS A 16 16.86 -4.42 -1.00
C CYS A 16 17.94 -5.49 -1.11
N ARG A 17 18.20 -6.22 -0.03
CA ARG A 17 19.23 -7.26 0.01
C ARG A 17 18.99 -8.20 1.18
N GLU A 18 19.22 -9.49 0.96
CA GLU A 18 19.19 -10.50 2.02
C GLU A 18 20.18 -10.16 3.13
N GLY A 19 19.73 -10.26 4.37
CA GLY A 19 20.55 -9.99 5.55
C GLY A 19 20.68 -8.52 5.92
N ILE A 20 20.17 -7.59 5.12
CA ILE A 20 20.37 -6.14 5.31
C ILE A 20 19.82 -5.61 6.65
N ALA A 21 18.74 -6.20 7.15
CA ALA A 21 18.17 -5.80 8.45
C ALA A 21 19.11 -6.08 9.63
N LYS A 22 20.05 -7.01 9.49
CA LYS A 22 21.08 -7.30 10.51
C LYS A 22 22.15 -6.21 10.57
N GLU A 23 22.29 -5.42 9.51
CA GLU A 23 23.22 -4.30 9.42
C GLU A 23 22.61 -2.98 9.92
N LEU A 24 21.35 -2.99 10.38
CA LEU A 24 20.65 -1.81 10.91
C LEU A 24 21.51 -0.96 11.88
N PRO A 25 22.25 -1.54 12.85
CA PRO A 25 23.10 -0.72 13.73
C PRO A 25 24.15 0.10 12.98
N SER A 26 24.71 -0.43 11.91
CA SER A 26 25.71 0.28 11.08
C SER A 26 25.09 1.48 10.35
N PHE A 27 23.86 1.36 9.86
CA PHE A 27 23.14 2.47 9.23
C PHE A 27 22.72 3.53 10.23
N ALA A 28 22.44 3.14 11.47
CA ALA A 28 22.04 4.06 12.53
C ALA A 28 23.21 4.78 13.22
N ASN A 29 24.47 4.43 12.91
CA ASN A 29 25.67 5.04 13.53
C ASN A 29 25.79 6.56 13.35
N ALA A 30 25.05 7.15 12.40
CA ALA A 30 24.97 8.61 12.21
C ALA A 30 24.10 9.31 13.25
N PHE A 31 23.41 8.56 14.11
CA PHE A 31 22.45 9.04 15.10
C PHE A 31 22.87 8.58 16.50
N GLU A 32 22.61 9.45 17.50
CA GLU A 32 23.02 9.18 18.88
C GLU A 32 21.92 8.52 19.71
N ARG A 33 20.65 8.78 19.36
CA ARG A 33 19.48 8.37 20.16
C ARG A 33 18.38 7.73 19.28
N PRO A 34 18.66 6.59 18.65
CA PRO A 34 17.65 5.88 17.89
C PRO A 34 16.52 5.36 18.77
N VAL A 35 15.29 5.51 18.32
CA VAL A 35 14.09 4.92 18.96
C VAL A 35 13.32 4.07 17.95
N ILE A 36 13.00 2.85 18.34
CA ILE A 36 12.21 1.93 17.51
C ILE A 36 10.73 2.16 17.79
N ILE A 37 9.93 2.38 16.74
CA ILE A 37 8.46 2.27 16.78
C ILE A 37 8.06 1.01 16.05
N THR A 38 7.34 0.11 16.73
CA THR A 38 6.99 -1.20 16.19
C THR A 38 5.68 -1.74 16.77
N GLY A 39 5.04 -2.69 16.09
CA GLY A 39 3.91 -3.44 16.65
C GLY A 39 4.37 -4.72 17.34
N VAL A 40 3.51 -5.33 18.15
CA VAL A 40 3.83 -6.58 18.87
C VAL A 40 4.25 -7.70 17.92
N LYS A 41 3.46 -7.92 16.85
CA LYS A 41 3.76 -8.99 15.85
C LYS A 41 5.00 -8.69 15.03
N SER A 42 5.16 -7.45 14.59
CA SER A 42 6.30 -7.02 13.78
C SER A 42 7.60 -7.04 14.58
N PHE A 43 7.57 -6.64 15.86
CA PHE A 43 8.74 -6.74 16.73
C PHE A 43 9.15 -8.19 16.95
N LYS A 44 8.17 -9.08 17.17
CA LYS A 44 8.42 -10.52 17.29
C LYS A 44 9.07 -11.09 16.01
N ALA A 45 8.54 -10.74 14.83
CA ALA A 45 9.10 -11.19 13.56
C ALA A 45 10.54 -10.69 13.39
N PHE A 46 10.79 -9.42 13.67
CA PHE A 46 12.11 -8.82 13.60
C PHE A 46 13.08 -9.47 14.59
N THR A 47 12.70 -9.62 15.88
CA THR A 47 13.59 -10.19 16.91
C THR A 47 13.80 -11.70 16.78
N SER A 48 12.93 -12.40 16.06
CA SER A 48 13.18 -13.81 15.67
C SER A 48 14.22 -13.93 14.57
N TYR A 49 14.48 -12.86 13.83
CA TYR A 49 15.42 -12.81 12.72
C TYR A 49 16.75 -12.14 13.10
N THR A 50 16.70 -11.00 13.83
CA THR A 50 17.88 -10.27 14.29
C THR A 50 17.55 -9.49 15.57
N THR A 51 18.56 -9.15 16.38
CA THR A 51 18.35 -8.44 17.64
C THR A 51 18.84 -6.99 17.50
N PRO A 52 17.98 -5.99 17.80
CA PRO A 52 18.44 -4.61 17.86
C PRO A 52 19.37 -4.40 19.07
N PRO A 53 20.20 -3.34 19.08
CA PRO A 53 20.96 -2.97 20.25
C PRO A 53 20.08 -2.81 21.51
N ASN A 54 20.57 -3.32 22.64
CA ASN A 54 19.80 -3.37 23.90
C ASN A 54 19.53 -1.98 24.53
N ASP A 55 20.32 -0.99 24.17
CA ASP A 55 20.22 0.37 24.64
C ASP A 55 19.20 1.22 23.85
N TRP A 56 18.71 0.68 22.73
CA TRP A 56 17.69 1.36 21.94
C TRP A 56 16.31 1.26 22.59
N LYS A 57 15.65 2.39 22.78
CA LYS A 57 14.30 2.43 23.29
C LYS A 57 13.31 1.85 22.27
N VAL A 58 12.40 1.00 22.73
CA VAL A 58 11.34 0.41 21.91
C VAL A 58 9.98 0.96 22.36
N VAL A 59 9.26 1.57 21.43
CA VAL A 59 7.90 2.06 21.61
C VAL A 59 6.95 1.15 20.83
N GLN A 60 6.05 0.48 21.55
CA GLN A 60 5.07 -0.38 20.91
C GLN A 60 3.82 0.39 20.50
N HIS A 61 3.47 0.28 19.22
CA HIS A 61 2.25 0.79 18.63
C HIS A 61 1.21 -0.32 18.49
N THR A 62 -0.06 0.00 18.73
CA THR A 62 -1.18 -0.93 18.57
C THR A 62 -2.35 -0.31 17.80
N GLY A 63 -2.95 -1.09 16.92
CA GLY A 63 -4.12 -0.69 16.13
C GLY A 63 -3.79 0.21 14.94
N CYS A 64 -4.68 1.14 14.61
CA CYS A 64 -4.56 2.05 13.46
C CYS A 64 -3.62 3.24 13.72
N SER A 65 -3.22 3.96 12.67
CA SER A 65 -2.46 5.22 12.73
C SER A 65 -3.39 6.41 12.94
N SER A 66 -3.99 6.52 14.15
CA SER A 66 -4.80 7.69 14.50
C SER A 66 -3.93 8.85 15.04
N LEU A 67 -4.45 10.09 14.93
CA LEU A 67 -3.74 11.28 15.42
C LEU A 67 -3.38 11.17 16.90
N ASN A 68 -4.25 10.60 17.72
CA ASN A 68 -3.99 10.39 19.14
C ASN A 68 -2.83 9.40 19.37
N LYS A 69 -2.80 8.31 18.62
CA LYS A 69 -1.74 7.30 18.74
C LYS A 69 -0.41 7.80 18.19
N ILE A 70 -0.44 8.60 17.10
CA ILE A 70 0.74 9.27 16.56
C ILE A 70 1.34 10.22 17.58
N LYS A 71 0.53 11.06 18.25
CA LYS A 71 0.99 11.97 19.31
C LYS A 71 1.64 11.20 20.46
N LYS A 72 0.99 10.13 20.95
CA LYS A 72 1.55 9.28 22.01
C LYS A 72 2.88 8.63 21.59
N ALA A 73 3.01 8.20 20.35
CA ALA A 73 4.26 7.62 19.83
C ALA A 73 5.36 8.69 19.75
N ALA A 74 5.04 9.92 19.32
CA ALA A 74 5.96 11.04 19.29
C ALA A 74 6.41 11.44 20.71
N GLU A 75 5.49 11.58 21.65
CA GLU A 75 5.80 11.86 23.07
C GLU A 75 6.72 10.79 23.66
N ALA A 76 6.40 9.51 23.39
CA ALA A 76 7.26 8.42 23.83
C ALA A 76 8.65 8.42 23.18
N ALA A 77 8.81 9.02 22.01
CA ALA A 77 10.06 9.12 21.26
C ALA A 77 10.70 10.53 21.32
N GLU A 78 10.28 11.40 22.24
CA GLU A 78 10.70 12.82 22.27
C GLU A 78 12.22 13.06 22.37
N SER A 79 12.95 12.10 22.94
CA SER A 79 14.42 12.18 23.06
C SER A 79 15.16 11.69 21.81
N ALA A 80 14.44 11.14 20.81
CA ALA A 80 15.06 10.57 19.61
C ALA A 80 15.65 11.64 18.69
N ASP A 81 16.70 11.28 17.97
CA ASP A 81 17.19 12.02 16.79
C ASP A 81 16.91 11.28 15.49
N VAL A 82 16.51 10.00 15.59
CA VAL A 82 15.93 9.20 14.50
C VAL A 82 14.89 8.22 15.04
N ILE A 83 13.80 8.04 14.31
CA ILE A 83 12.86 6.94 14.55
C ILE A 83 13.12 5.82 13.55
N ILE A 84 13.12 4.57 14.04
CA ILE A 84 13.23 3.38 13.24
C ILE A 84 11.85 2.70 13.25
N GLY A 85 11.09 2.83 12.17
CA GLY A 85 9.80 2.15 12.01
C GLY A 85 10.01 0.70 11.57
N ILE A 86 9.63 -0.27 12.41
CA ILE A 86 9.73 -1.70 12.09
C ILE A 86 8.32 -2.28 12.07
N GLY A 87 7.75 -2.56 10.88
CA GLY A 87 6.38 -3.06 10.85
C GLY A 87 5.71 -3.11 9.50
N GLY A 88 4.38 -3.28 9.54
CA GLY A 88 3.49 -3.10 8.41
C GLY A 88 3.00 -1.66 8.29
N GLY A 89 2.11 -1.41 7.33
CA GLY A 89 1.66 -0.07 6.94
C GLY A 89 1.30 0.86 8.10
N THR A 90 0.42 0.44 9.01
CA THR A 90 -0.02 1.28 10.14
C THR A 90 1.11 1.67 11.10
N VAL A 91 2.07 0.77 11.33
CA VAL A 91 3.26 1.07 12.16
C VAL A 91 4.15 2.07 11.45
N LEU A 92 4.41 1.85 10.15
CA LEU A 92 5.27 2.70 9.34
C LEU A 92 4.67 4.09 9.16
N ASP A 93 3.35 4.18 8.97
CA ASP A 93 2.62 5.44 8.90
C ASP A 93 2.68 6.21 10.21
N THR A 94 2.53 5.52 11.35
CA THR A 94 2.68 6.12 12.68
C THR A 94 4.11 6.64 12.90
N ALA A 95 5.13 5.87 12.49
CA ALA A 95 6.52 6.28 12.61
C ALA A 95 6.82 7.55 11.78
N LYS A 96 6.40 7.59 10.50
CA LYS A 96 6.54 8.79 9.66
C LYS A 96 5.84 10.01 10.24
N ALA A 97 4.59 9.87 10.67
CA ALA A 97 3.84 10.99 11.23
C ALA A 97 4.41 11.48 12.58
N ALA A 98 4.94 10.58 13.40
CA ALA A 98 5.62 10.95 14.63
C ALA A 98 6.90 11.76 14.35
N THR A 99 7.69 11.39 13.31
CA THR A 99 8.89 12.16 12.95
C THR A 99 8.59 13.55 12.41
N ASP A 100 7.46 13.75 11.74
CA ASP A 100 7.00 15.08 11.33
C ASP A 100 6.73 16.00 12.54
N LEU A 101 6.13 15.44 13.62
CA LEU A 101 5.89 16.18 14.87
C LEU A 101 7.18 16.54 15.60
N LEU A 102 8.16 15.64 15.58
CA LEU A 102 9.46 15.81 16.24
C LEU A 102 10.49 16.54 15.37
N ASN A 103 10.21 16.68 14.07
CA ASN A 103 11.12 17.26 13.06
C ASN A 103 12.48 16.53 12.96
N ILE A 104 12.47 15.20 13.02
CA ILE A 104 13.62 14.31 12.93
C ILE A 104 13.52 13.34 11.74
N GLU A 105 14.55 12.54 11.52
CA GLU A 105 14.61 11.57 10.42
C GLU A 105 13.91 10.24 10.76
N VAL A 106 13.54 9.47 9.72
CA VAL A 106 12.94 8.15 9.87
C VAL A 106 13.63 7.10 9.00
N MET A 107 13.93 5.94 9.58
CA MET A 107 14.33 4.74 8.87
C MET A 107 13.16 3.74 8.86
N MET A 108 12.99 3.01 7.77
CA MET A 108 11.88 2.10 7.55
C MET A 108 12.35 0.68 7.32
N ILE A 109 11.81 -0.26 8.08
CA ILE A 109 12.03 -1.71 7.91
C ILE A 109 10.66 -2.39 7.83
N PRO A 110 10.14 -2.65 6.62
CA PRO A 110 8.90 -3.38 6.48
C PRO A 110 9.06 -4.83 6.93
N THR A 111 8.08 -5.35 7.66
CA THR A 111 7.99 -6.76 8.07
C THR A 111 6.92 -7.54 7.34
N ILE A 112 6.11 -6.84 6.54
CA ILE A 112 5.13 -7.40 5.60
C ILE A 112 5.09 -6.52 4.36
N PRO A 113 5.04 -7.08 3.15
CA PRO A 113 4.93 -6.33 1.89
C PRO A 113 3.45 -6.12 1.51
N GLY A 114 2.68 -5.52 2.41
CA GLY A 114 1.24 -5.31 2.18
C GLY A 114 0.91 -4.03 1.41
N THR A 115 1.81 -3.05 1.41
CA THR A 115 1.66 -1.74 0.74
C THR A 115 3.02 -1.08 0.56
N CYS A 116 3.06 0.05 -0.15
CA CYS A 116 4.25 0.88 -0.33
C CYS A 116 4.52 1.89 0.82
N ALA A 117 3.92 1.70 1.99
CA ALA A 117 4.02 2.64 3.12
C ALA A 117 5.47 2.94 3.56
N ALA A 118 6.40 1.99 3.38
CA ALA A 118 7.83 2.18 3.71
C ALA A 118 8.52 3.20 2.79
N SER A 119 8.00 3.42 1.58
CA SER A 119 8.65 4.25 0.55
C SER A 119 7.87 5.52 0.22
N THR A 120 6.59 5.60 0.54
CA THR A 120 5.78 6.79 0.26
C THR A 120 5.96 7.86 1.33
N PRO A 121 6.13 9.15 0.94
CA PRO A 121 6.23 10.26 1.89
C PRO A 121 4.83 10.76 2.32
N LEU A 122 3.96 9.84 2.65
CA LEU A 122 2.64 10.12 3.19
C LEU A 122 2.23 9.02 4.19
N SER A 123 1.27 9.31 5.03
CA SER A 123 0.64 8.36 5.93
C SER A 123 -0.87 8.37 5.76
N VAL A 124 -1.47 7.19 5.78
CA VAL A 124 -2.92 7.05 5.89
C VAL A 124 -3.32 7.23 7.35
N ILE A 125 -4.23 8.16 7.58
CA ILE A 125 -4.71 8.52 8.91
C ILE A 125 -6.11 7.96 9.12
N TYR A 126 -6.32 7.39 10.28
CA TYR A 126 -7.61 6.86 10.72
C TYR A 126 -8.11 7.64 11.94
N ASP A 127 -9.40 7.53 12.23
CA ASP A 127 -9.92 7.90 13.53
C ASP A 127 -9.57 6.82 14.59
N ASP A 128 -9.93 7.05 15.84
CA ASP A 128 -9.62 6.10 16.92
C ASP A 128 -10.43 4.81 16.84
N ASP A 129 -11.53 4.80 16.08
CA ASP A 129 -12.39 3.63 15.82
C ASP A 129 -11.88 2.80 14.64
N GLY A 130 -10.91 3.33 13.88
CA GLY A 130 -10.26 2.66 12.74
C GLY A 130 -10.87 2.98 11.39
N ASN A 131 -11.73 4.00 11.29
CA ASN A 131 -12.25 4.45 10.02
C ASN A 131 -11.25 5.39 9.32
N PHE A 132 -11.21 5.36 8.00
CA PHE A 132 -10.38 6.25 7.21
C PHE A 132 -10.73 7.72 7.47
N SER A 133 -9.73 8.52 7.81
CA SER A 133 -9.89 9.96 8.13
C SER A 133 -9.20 10.87 7.11
N GLY A 134 -8.22 10.37 6.38
CA GLY A 134 -7.52 11.14 5.36
C GLY A 134 -6.08 10.70 5.13
N VAL A 135 -5.34 11.53 4.42
CA VAL A 135 -3.92 11.33 4.10
C VAL A 135 -3.11 12.52 4.59
N GLN A 136 -2.05 12.24 5.33
CA GLN A 136 -1.07 13.26 5.74
C GLN A 136 0.15 13.17 4.82
N TYR A 137 0.45 14.25 4.09
CA TYR A 137 1.68 14.38 3.31
C TYR A 137 2.82 14.88 4.20
N HIS A 138 3.93 14.14 4.21
CA HIS A 138 5.10 14.49 5.02
C HIS A 138 6.02 15.51 4.31
N LYS A 139 6.71 16.31 5.09
CA LYS A 139 7.67 17.29 4.57
C LYS A 139 8.92 16.63 3.99
N ARG A 140 9.26 15.43 4.49
CA ARG A 140 10.47 14.68 4.13
C ARG A 140 10.09 13.28 3.62
N SER A 141 10.91 12.75 2.73
CA SER A 141 10.96 11.31 2.44
C SER A 141 11.69 10.58 3.58
N SER A 142 11.49 9.28 3.71
CA SER A 142 12.25 8.47 4.66
C SER A 142 13.75 8.61 4.40
N TYR A 143 14.55 8.78 5.45
CA TYR A 143 16.00 8.82 5.34
C TYR A 143 16.56 7.55 4.72
N LEU A 144 16.03 6.39 5.15
CA LEU A 144 16.46 5.09 4.69
C LEU A 144 15.29 4.10 4.70
N THR A 145 15.20 3.27 3.68
CA THR A 145 14.32 2.09 3.68
C THR A 145 15.17 0.83 3.45
N LEU A 146 15.12 -0.10 4.40
CA LEU A 146 15.79 -1.40 4.33
C LEU A 146 14.77 -2.50 4.08
N VAL A 147 14.86 -3.15 2.94
CA VAL A 147 14.01 -4.30 2.57
C VAL A 147 14.87 -5.56 2.62
N ASP A 148 14.54 -6.46 3.53
CA ASP A 148 15.26 -7.73 3.71
C ASP A 148 14.36 -8.90 3.28
N PRO A 149 14.62 -9.53 2.12
CA PRO A 149 13.83 -10.67 1.66
C PRO A 149 13.78 -11.82 2.67
N LEU A 150 14.85 -12.10 3.41
CA LEU A 150 14.87 -13.16 4.43
C LEU A 150 13.96 -12.82 5.63
N LEU A 151 13.93 -11.57 6.07
CA LEU A 151 12.97 -11.13 7.10
C LEU A 151 11.55 -11.28 6.61
N LEU A 152 11.29 -10.91 5.35
CA LEU A 152 9.97 -10.92 4.73
C LEU A 152 9.44 -12.32 4.41
N LEU A 153 10.27 -13.37 4.43
CA LEU A 153 9.80 -14.76 4.40
C LEU A 153 8.89 -15.11 5.59
N SER A 154 8.98 -14.37 6.68
CA SER A 154 8.08 -14.54 7.84
C SER A 154 6.67 -13.96 7.61
N SER A 155 6.44 -13.27 6.49
CA SER A 155 5.15 -12.65 6.18
C SER A 155 4.10 -13.72 5.88
N PRO A 156 2.89 -13.62 6.44
CA PRO A 156 1.81 -14.48 5.99
C PRO A 156 1.52 -14.24 4.49
N VAL A 157 1.36 -15.32 3.74
CA VAL A 157 1.10 -15.30 2.28
C VAL A 157 -0.02 -14.34 1.89
N ALA A 158 -1.08 -14.26 2.70
CA ALA A 158 -2.21 -13.37 2.45
C ALA A 158 -1.81 -11.88 2.36
N TYR A 159 -0.81 -11.43 3.15
CA TYR A 159 -0.34 -10.05 3.08
C TYR A 159 0.50 -9.77 1.83
N VAL A 160 1.28 -10.74 1.37
CA VAL A 160 2.04 -10.62 0.10
C VAL A 160 1.05 -10.55 -1.07
N LYS A 161 0.05 -11.43 -1.12
CA LYS A 161 -1.02 -11.38 -2.10
C LYS A 161 -1.78 -10.05 -2.05
N SER A 162 -2.10 -9.56 -0.85
CA SER A 162 -2.71 -8.24 -0.69
C SER A 162 -1.85 -7.12 -1.28
N GLY A 163 -0.55 -7.12 -1.02
CA GLY A 163 0.38 -6.15 -1.60
C GLY A 163 0.43 -6.21 -3.14
N ILE A 164 0.39 -7.42 -3.71
CA ILE A 164 0.32 -7.62 -5.15
C ILE A 164 -0.96 -7.01 -5.72
N GLY A 165 -2.13 -7.27 -5.11
CA GLY A 165 -3.41 -6.75 -5.58
C GLY A 165 -3.51 -5.22 -5.49
N ASP A 166 -3.05 -4.62 -4.37
CA ASP A 166 -2.98 -3.17 -4.21
C ASP A 166 -2.04 -2.52 -5.25
N THR A 167 -0.89 -3.15 -5.47
CA THR A 167 0.13 -2.60 -6.37
C THR A 167 -0.24 -2.75 -7.84
N LEU A 168 -0.95 -3.79 -8.21
CA LEU A 168 -1.43 -3.99 -9.58
C LEU A 168 -2.35 -2.84 -10.03
N ALA A 169 -3.13 -2.26 -9.11
CA ALA A 169 -3.99 -1.12 -9.38
C ALA A 169 -3.22 0.11 -9.88
N LYS A 170 -1.93 0.25 -9.57
CA LYS A 170 -1.13 1.42 -9.99
C LYS A 170 -1.13 1.65 -11.50
N TRP A 171 -1.11 0.57 -12.28
CA TRP A 171 -1.23 0.68 -13.73
C TRP A 171 -2.66 1.03 -14.17
N TYR A 172 -3.64 0.24 -13.74
CA TYR A 172 -5.02 0.39 -14.21
C TYR A 172 -5.62 1.74 -13.87
N GLU A 173 -5.35 2.22 -12.67
CA GLU A 173 -5.84 3.52 -12.20
C GLU A 173 -5.12 4.69 -12.87
N ALA A 174 -3.79 4.66 -12.93
CA ALA A 174 -3.01 5.73 -13.56
C ALA A 174 -3.32 5.86 -15.06
N GLU A 175 -3.44 4.75 -15.77
CA GLU A 175 -3.76 4.70 -17.19
C GLU A 175 -5.17 5.27 -17.46
N ALA A 176 -6.16 4.89 -16.63
CA ALA A 176 -7.52 5.39 -16.74
C ALA A 176 -7.62 6.92 -16.54
N ILE A 177 -6.92 7.46 -15.52
CA ILE A 177 -6.90 8.90 -15.28
C ILE A 177 -6.29 9.64 -16.48
N ILE A 178 -5.16 9.14 -17.00
CA ILE A 178 -4.43 9.82 -18.08
C ILE A 178 -5.19 9.78 -19.38
N ARG A 179 -5.83 8.69 -19.70
CA ARG A 179 -6.66 8.57 -20.90
C ARG A 179 -7.81 9.58 -20.89
N ASN A 180 -8.27 9.97 -19.70
CA ASN A 180 -9.38 10.89 -19.52
C ASN A 180 -8.95 12.33 -19.18
N THR A 181 -7.65 12.63 -19.10
CA THR A 181 -7.18 14.00 -18.87
C THR A 181 -6.85 14.73 -20.15
N ALA A 182 -7.22 16.01 -20.22
CA ALA A 182 -6.79 16.95 -21.26
C ALA A 182 -5.48 17.67 -20.91
N ASP A 183 -4.92 17.41 -19.72
CA ASP A 183 -3.74 18.09 -19.22
C ASP A 183 -2.49 17.71 -20.03
N SER A 184 -1.61 18.68 -20.23
CA SER A 184 -0.26 18.41 -20.73
C SER A 184 0.59 17.84 -19.58
N LEU A 185 0.92 16.55 -19.69
CA LEU A 185 1.63 15.83 -18.63
C LEU A 185 3.12 16.18 -18.60
N SER A 186 3.63 16.53 -17.43
CA SER A 186 5.05 16.74 -17.21
C SER A 186 5.85 15.45 -17.45
N ILE A 187 7.16 15.59 -17.71
CA ILE A 187 8.06 14.42 -17.85
C ILE A 187 8.08 13.56 -16.58
N MET A 188 7.95 14.18 -15.41
CA MET A 188 7.91 13.44 -14.14
C MET A 188 6.65 12.56 -14.05
N VAL A 189 5.49 13.09 -14.41
CA VAL A 189 4.25 12.29 -14.49
C VAL A 189 4.43 11.13 -15.47
N GLN A 190 4.94 11.38 -16.67
CA GLN A 190 5.21 10.34 -17.66
C GLN A 190 6.18 9.28 -17.14
N THR A 191 7.19 9.66 -16.31
CA THR A 191 8.10 8.72 -15.67
C THR A 191 7.36 7.79 -14.71
N GLY A 192 6.51 8.34 -13.85
CA GLY A 192 5.67 7.53 -12.94
C GLY A 192 4.79 6.53 -13.68
N LEU A 193 4.21 6.95 -14.81
CA LEU A 193 3.42 6.06 -15.67
C LEU A 193 4.21 4.91 -16.28
N ARG A 194 5.43 5.18 -16.76
CA ARG A 194 6.29 4.11 -17.25
C ARG A 194 6.66 3.12 -16.17
N GLN A 195 6.82 3.59 -14.94
CA GLN A 195 7.03 2.71 -13.79
C GLN A 195 5.81 1.84 -13.49
N SER A 196 4.58 2.38 -13.62
CA SER A 196 3.37 1.58 -13.38
C SER A 196 3.20 0.45 -14.40
N VAL A 197 3.58 0.67 -15.67
CA VAL A 197 3.67 -0.40 -16.68
C VAL A 197 4.64 -1.49 -16.24
N TYR A 198 5.85 -1.09 -15.85
CA TYR A 198 6.89 -2.03 -15.44
C TYR A 198 6.48 -2.84 -14.20
N ILE A 199 5.82 -2.20 -13.23
CA ILE A 199 5.24 -2.88 -12.07
C ILE A 199 4.22 -3.93 -12.50
N ARG A 200 3.26 -3.58 -13.37
CA ARG A 200 2.26 -4.51 -13.90
C ARG A 200 2.94 -5.75 -14.52
N ASP A 201 3.93 -5.52 -15.37
CA ASP A 201 4.62 -6.60 -16.08
C ASP A 201 5.35 -7.54 -15.10
N ILE A 202 6.05 -7.01 -14.09
CA ILE A 202 6.65 -7.80 -13.00
C ILE A 202 5.57 -8.62 -12.27
N LEU A 203 4.50 -7.97 -11.84
CA LEU A 203 3.48 -8.64 -11.04
C LEU A 203 2.78 -9.76 -11.82
N LEU A 204 2.39 -9.52 -13.08
CA LEU A 204 1.72 -10.52 -13.90
C LEU A 204 2.63 -11.72 -14.23
N THR A 205 3.93 -11.52 -14.36
CA THR A 205 4.86 -12.58 -14.76
C THR A 205 5.53 -13.33 -13.60
N GLU A 206 5.71 -12.66 -12.45
CA GLU A 206 6.54 -13.18 -11.37
C GLU A 206 5.79 -13.50 -10.07
N SER A 207 4.56 -12.98 -9.87
CA SER A 207 3.86 -13.14 -8.59
C SER A 207 3.60 -14.59 -8.20
N LEU A 208 3.21 -15.45 -9.12
CA LEU A 208 2.96 -16.87 -8.80
C LEU A 208 4.22 -17.58 -8.33
N LYS A 209 5.36 -17.32 -8.99
CA LYS A 209 6.67 -17.87 -8.58
C LYS A 209 7.14 -17.30 -7.23
N ALA A 210 6.85 -16.01 -7.00
CA ALA A 210 7.17 -15.35 -5.73
C ALA A 210 6.37 -15.97 -4.56
N ILE A 211 5.07 -16.23 -4.76
CA ILE A 211 4.24 -16.91 -3.76
C ILE A 211 4.71 -18.34 -3.52
N GLU A 212 5.03 -19.09 -4.57
CA GLU A 212 5.59 -20.45 -4.45
C GLU A 212 6.88 -20.46 -3.63
N SER A 213 7.79 -19.51 -3.86
CA SER A 213 9.05 -19.37 -3.10
C SER A 213 8.76 -19.07 -1.62
N LEU A 214 7.84 -18.14 -1.35
CA LEU A 214 7.43 -17.80 0.01
C LEU A 214 6.81 -19.01 0.75
N GLU A 215 5.96 -19.79 0.10
CA GLU A 215 5.34 -20.99 0.68
C GLU A 215 6.37 -22.10 0.98
N LYS A 216 7.46 -22.15 0.22
CA LYS A 216 8.60 -23.02 0.49
C LYS A 216 9.54 -22.48 1.57
N GLY A 217 9.39 -21.22 1.99
CA GLY A 217 10.31 -20.55 2.92
C GLY A 217 11.67 -20.22 2.29
N GLU A 218 11.70 -20.03 0.97
CA GLU A 218 12.91 -19.77 0.20
C GLU A 218 12.85 -18.39 -0.45
N THR A 219 13.98 -17.73 -0.57
CA THR A 219 14.09 -16.52 -1.40
C THR A 219 14.32 -16.89 -2.86
N SER A 220 13.87 -16.01 -3.75
CA SER A 220 14.11 -16.11 -5.18
C SER A 220 14.18 -14.72 -5.80
N SER A 221 14.71 -14.62 -7.02
CA SER A 221 14.66 -13.36 -7.77
C SER A 221 13.23 -12.85 -7.95
N SER A 222 12.29 -13.74 -8.27
CA SER A 222 10.87 -13.36 -8.40
C SER A 222 10.29 -12.84 -7.09
N PHE A 223 10.62 -13.43 -5.94
CA PHE A 223 10.19 -12.90 -4.64
C PHE A 223 10.78 -11.51 -4.38
N ALA A 224 12.10 -11.33 -4.60
CA ALA A 224 12.73 -10.02 -4.44
C ALA A 224 12.14 -8.96 -5.38
N HIS A 225 11.91 -9.27 -6.66
CA HIS A 225 11.30 -8.35 -7.62
C HIS A 225 9.87 -7.94 -7.21
N VAL A 226 9.06 -8.89 -6.74
CA VAL A 226 7.71 -8.58 -6.23
C VAL A 226 7.77 -7.71 -4.99
N LEU A 227 8.70 -7.97 -4.05
CA LEU A 227 8.91 -7.11 -2.89
C LEU A 227 9.28 -5.68 -3.30
N GLU A 228 10.19 -5.51 -4.25
CA GLU A 228 10.60 -4.19 -4.75
C GLU A 228 9.45 -3.49 -5.49
N ALA A 229 8.66 -4.22 -6.29
CA ALA A 229 7.49 -3.67 -6.95
C ALA A 229 6.47 -3.13 -5.93
N VAL A 230 6.15 -3.91 -4.88
CA VAL A 230 5.16 -3.55 -3.87
C VAL A 230 5.68 -2.45 -2.93
N ILE A 231 6.90 -2.58 -2.42
CA ILE A 231 7.40 -1.70 -1.36
C ILE A 231 8.01 -0.41 -1.92
N ALA A 232 8.79 -0.51 -3.00
CA ALA A 232 9.53 0.62 -3.55
C ALA A 232 8.81 1.27 -4.74
N LEU A 233 8.67 0.54 -5.84
CA LEU A 233 8.20 1.11 -7.11
C LEU A 233 6.76 1.65 -7.02
N ALA A 234 5.86 0.97 -6.32
CA ALA A 234 4.49 1.47 -6.11
C ALA A 234 4.48 2.85 -5.43
N GLY A 235 5.40 3.09 -4.49
CA GLY A 235 5.58 4.39 -3.84
C GLY A 235 6.09 5.46 -4.80
N THR A 236 7.01 5.10 -5.70
CA THR A 236 7.58 6.04 -6.67
C THR A 236 6.58 6.43 -7.77
N VAL A 237 5.64 5.56 -8.15
CA VAL A 237 4.57 5.92 -9.10
C VAL A 237 3.80 7.13 -8.59
N GLY A 238 3.25 7.06 -7.36
CA GLY A 238 2.56 8.19 -6.74
C GLY A 238 3.48 9.37 -6.43
N GLY A 239 4.77 9.11 -6.19
CA GLY A 239 5.77 10.14 -5.93
C GLY A 239 6.12 10.97 -7.16
N TYR A 240 6.18 10.36 -8.34
CA TYR A 240 6.42 11.05 -9.62
C TYR A 240 5.15 11.58 -10.27
N ALA A 241 4.10 10.78 -10.29
CA ALA A 241 2.87 11.10 -11.01
C ALA A 241 1.84 11.89 -10.18
N GLY A 242 2.09 12.07 -8.87
CA GLY A 242 1.18 12.81 -8.01
C GLY A 242 -0.24 12.24 -8.05
N ARG A 243 -1.24 13.09 -8.25
CA ARG A 243 -2.65 12.70 -8.37
C ARG A 243 -2.93 11.69 -9.48
N TYR A 244 -2.12 11.67 -10.55
CA TYR A 244 -2.31 10.76 -11.67
C TYR A 244 -1.82 9.32 -11.39
N GLY A 245 -1.08 9.09 -10.32
CA GLY A 245 -0.50 7.78 -9.99
C GLY A 245 -0.90 7.21 -8.64
N ARG A 246 -1.96 7.74 -8.02
CA ARG A 246 -2.33 7.31 -6.65
C ARG A 246 -3.51 6.38 -6.63
N MET A 247 -4.69 6.87 -6.92
CA MET A 247 -5.96 6.14 -6.78
C MET A 247 -6.94 6.61 -7.85
N ALA A 248 -7.83 5.70 -8.30
CA ALA A 248 -8.96 6.01 -9.16
C ALA A 248 -10.14 5.05 -8.87
N GLY A 249 -10.63 4.33 -9.86
CA GLY A 249 -11.81 3.48 -9.74
C GLY A 249 -11.63 2.32 -8.79
N ALA A 250 -10.50 1.60 -8.87
CA ALA A 250 -10.27 0.43 -8.03
C ALA A 250 -10.31 0.77 -6.53
N HIS A 251 -9.67 1.87 -6.14
CA HIS A 251 -9.72 2.33 -4.75
C HIS A 251 -11.07 2.93 -4.35
N ALA A 252 -11.79 3.60 -5.25
CA ALA A 252 -13.15 4.08 -4.96
C ALA A 252 -14.11 2.90 -4.66
N ILE A 253 -14.03 1.82 -5.44
CA ILE A 253 -14.77 0.58 -5.17
C ILE A 253 -14.34 -0.04 -3.84
N HIS A 254 -13.01 -0.15 -3.58
CA HIS A 254 -12.49 -0.60 -2.29
C HIS A 254 -13.06 0.22 -1.13
N ASN A 255 -13.09 1.55 -1.23
CA ASN A 255 -13.62 2.43 -0.20
C ASN A 255 -15.11 2.14 0.06
N GLY A 256 -15.91 1.99 -0.99
CA GLY A 256 -17.31 1.57 -0.86
C GLY A 256 -17.48 0.22 -0.16
N LEU A 257 -16.61 -0.76 -0.46
CA LEU A 257 -16.62 -2.06 0.20
C LEU A 257 -16.30 -1.99 1.70
N THR A 258 -15.57 -0.98 2.18
CA THR A 258 -15.28 -0.84 3.61
C THR A 258 -16.52 -0.58 4.47
N PHE A 259 -17.63 -0.14 3.88
CA PHE A 259 -18.93 0.05 4.56
C PHE A 259 -19.74 -1.24 4.66
N ILE A 260 -19.26 -2.35 4.08
CA ILE A 260 -19.91 -3.66 4.13
C ILE A 260 -19.23 -4.50 5.22
N PRO A 261 -19.95 -4.84 6.32
CA PRO A 261 -19.35 -5.52 7.48
C PRO A 261 -18.66 -6.86 7.13
N GLU A 262 -19.20 -7.62 6.19
CA GLU A 262 -18.68 -8.91 5.73
C GLU A 262 -17.26 -8.78 5.19
N THR A 263 -16.93 -7.62 4.61
CA THR A 263 -15.62 -7.37 4.00
C THR A 263 -14.54 -6.89 4.98
N HIS A 264 -14.88 -6.66 6.26
CA HIS A 264 -13.92 -6.13 7.25
C HIS A 264 -12.75 -7.09 7.50
N ARG A 265 -12.92 -8.41 7.25
CA ARG A 265 -11.86 -9.41 7.37
C ARG A 265 -11.06 -9.60 6.08
N VAL A 266 -11.52 -9.04 4.98
CA VAL A 266 -10.81 -9.09 3.69
C VAL A 266 -9.72 -8.02 3.68
N LEU A 267 -8.50 -8.42 3.31
CA LEU A 267 -7.37 -7.51 3.29
C LEU A 267 -7.55 -6.43 2.21
N HIS A 268 -6.96 -5.26 2.47
CA HIS A 268 -7.05 -4.07 1.61
C HIS A 268 -6.83 -4.39 0.12
N GLY A 269 -5.68 -4.96 -0.22
CA GLY A 269 -5.34 -5.21 -1.62
C GLY A 269 -6.19 -6.29 -2.31
N GLN A 270 -6.84 -7.18 -1.56
CA GLN A 270 -7.82 -8.11 -2.15
C GLN A 270 -9.08 -7.36 -2.59
N LYS A 271 -9.56 -6.41 -1.79
CA LYS A 271 -10.68 -5.53 -2.17
C LYS A 271 -10.30 -4.61 -3.34
N VAL A 272 -9.05 -4.10 -3.35
CA VAL A 272 -8.53 -3.31 -4.48
C VAL A 272 -8.44 -4.16 -5.75
N ALA A 273 -7.98 -5.41 -5.66
CA ALA A 273 -7.96 -6.32 -6.82
C ALA A 273 -9.36 -6.53 -7.41
N TYR A 274 -10.38 -6.78 -6.57
CA TYR A 274 -11.77 -6.80 -7.06
C TYR A 274 -12.16 -5.46 -7.70
N GLY A 275 -11.79 -4.35 -7.09
CA GLY A 275 -12.02 -3.01 -7.61
C GLY A 275 -11.43 -2.78 -9.02
N ILE A 276 -10.27 -3.40 -9.35
CA ILE A 276 -9.70 -3.37 -10.70
C ILE A 276 -10.67 -3.97 -11.72
N LEU A 277 -11.28 -5.12 -11.41
CA LEU A 277 -12.25 -5.75 -12.32
C LEU A 277 -13.50 -4.89 -12.52
N VAL A 278 -14.02 -4.30 -11.43
CA VAL A 278 -15.17 -3.37 -11.52
C VAL A 278 -14.79 -2.13 -12.33
N GLN A 279 -13.61 -1.57 -12.14
CA GLN A 279 -13.11 -0.45 -12.94
C GLN A 279 -13.04 -0.80 -14.43
N LEU A 280 -12.47 -1.94 -14.78
CA LEU A 280 -12.38 -2.40 -16.17
C LEU A 280 -13.77 -2.63 -16.78
N ALA A 281 -14.72 -3.16 -15.99
CA ALA A 281 -16.11 -3.32 -16.42
C ALA A 281 -16.79 -1.97 -16.68
N LEU A 282 -16.58 -0.95 -15.82
CA LEU A 282 -17.03 0.43 -16.03
C LEU A 282 -16.48 1.04 -17.33
N GLU A 283 -15.25 0.67 -17.70
CA GLU A 283 -14.60 1.12 -18.93
C GLU A 283 -14.97 0.29 -20.16
N GLY A 284 -15.77 -0.79 -19.99
CA GLY A 284 -16.13 -1.71 -21.08
C GLY A 284 -14.99 -2.61 -21.57
N ARG A 285 -13.93 -2.78 -20.76
CA ARG A 285 -12.69 -3.52 -21.09
C ARG A 285 -12.82 -5.03 -20.77
N THR A 286 -13.82 -5.67 -21.29
CA THR A 286 -14.15 -7.09 -20.99
C THR A 286 -13.08 -8.07 -21.44
N GLU A 287 -12.37 -7.80 -22.54
CA GLU A 287 -11.27 -8.63 -23.02
C GLU A 287 -10.12 -8.65 -22.01
N GLU A 288 -9.78 -7.50 -21.45
CA GLU A 288 -8.70 -7.38 -20.46
C GLU A 288 -9.08 -8.03 -19.11
N ILE A 289 -10.36 -7.97 -18.73
CA ILE A 289 -10.87 -8.76 -17.61
C ILE A 289 -10.60 -10.24 -17.86
N ALA A 290 -10.96 -10.75 -19.05
CA ALA A 290 -10.75 -12.16 -19.40
C ALA A 290 -9.26 -12.56 -19.38
N GLU A 291 -8.36 -11.68 -19.80
CA GLU A 291 -6.91 -11.88 -19.73
C GLU A 291 -6.39 -11.94 -18.28
N LEU A 292 -7.02 -11.21 -17.34
CA LEU A 292 -6.62 -11.21 -15.94
C LEU A 292 -7.13 -12.39 -15.13
N ILE A 293 -8.23 -13.04 -15.55
CA ILE A 293 -8.85 -14.14 -14.78
C ILE A 293 -7.87 -15.24 -14.41
N PRO A 294 -7.01 -15.78 -15.31
CA PRO A 294 -6.04 -16.82 -14.93
C PRO A 294 -5.07 -16.37 -13.82
N PHE A 295 -4.64 -15.10 -13.82
CA PHE A 295 -3.79 -14.54 -12.79
C PHE A 295 -4.54 -14.43 -11.44
N TYR A 296 -5.79 -13.99 -11.47
CA TYR A 296 -6.65 -13.91 -10.29
C TYR A 296 -6.89 -15.28 -9.67
N GLU A 297 -7.15 -16.30 -10.50
CA GLU A 297 -7.32 -17.68 -10.03
C GLU A 297 -6.06 -18.25 -9.41
N GLY A 298 -4.91 -18.01 -10.03
CA GLY A 298 -3.62 -18.46 -9.50
C GLY A 298 -3.27 -17.85 -8.14
N LEU A 299 -3.66 -16.62 -7.89
CA LEU A 299 -3.43 -15.95 -6.60
C LEU A 299 -4.62 -16.10 -5.62
N GLY A 300 -5.77 -16.58 -6.08
CA GLY A 300 -6.99 -16.64 -5.28
C GLY A 300 -7.55 -15.25 -4.97
N PHE A 301 -7.47 -14.32 -5.93
CA PHE A 301 -8.08 -13.00 -5.81
C PHE A 301 -9.60 -13.07 -6.02
N PRO A 302 -10.36 -12.22 -5.31
CA PRO A 302 -11.81 -12.17 -5.47
C PRO A 302 -12.17 -11.64 -6.86
N LYS A 303 -13.13 -12.32 -7.49
CA LYS A 303 -13.69 -11.98 -8.80
C LYS A 303 -15.14 -11.54 -8.72
N ARG A 304 -15.81 -11.86 -7.62
CA ARG A 304 -17.25 -11.63 -7.37
C ARG A 304 -17.44 -11.14 -5.94
N LEU A 305 -18.60 -10.58 -5.65
CA LEU A 305 -18.98 -10.17 -4.29
C LEU A 305 -19.02 -11.37 -3.33
N SER A 306 -19.42 -12.54 -3.80
CA SER A 306 -19.41 -13.77 -3.02
C SER A 306 -18.01 -14.16 -2.53
N ASP A 307 -16.97 -13.90 -3.31
CA ASP A 307 -15.56 -14.15 -2.93
C ASP A 307 -15.09 -13.20 -1.80
N LEU A 308 -15.78 -12.07 -1.62
CA LEU A 308 -15.55 -11.11 -0.52
C LEU A 308 -16.39 -11.42 0.73
N GLY A 309 -17.16 -12.52 0.69
CA GLY A 309 -18.02 -12.94 1.79
C GLY A 309 -19.42 -12.32 1.77
N ILE A 310 -19.78 -11.58 0.74
CA ILE A 310 -21.11 -10.98 0.57
C ILE A 310 -22.03 -12.01 -0.08
N LEU A 311 -22.77 -12.78 0.75
CA LEU A 311 -23.65 -13.86 0.30
C LEU A 311 -25.15 -13.50 0.40
N GLU A 312 -25.47 -12.53 1.25
CA GLU A 312 -26.83 -12.06 1.51
C GLU A 312 -26.91 -10.55 1.24
N ASN A 313 -28.12 -10.04 1.01
CA ASN A 313 -28.35 -8.61 0.76
C ASN A 313 -27.47 -8.01 -0.35
N VAL A 314 -27.17 -8.82 -1.38
CA VAL A 314 -26.24 -8.47 -2.48
C VAL A 314 -26.64 -7.16 -3.17
N GLU A 315 -27.94 -6.96 -3.42
CA GLU A 315 -28.42 -5.71 -4.04
C GLU A 315 -28.22 -4.46 -3.16
N GLU A 316 -28.35 -4.61 -1.85
CA GLU A 316 -28.04 -3.51 -0.91
C GLU A 316 -26.55 -3.21 -0.87
N ALA A 317 -25.73 -4.27 -0.86
CA ALA A 317 -24.27 -4.14 -0.94
C ALA A 317 -23.82 -3.43 -2.23
N LYS A 318 -24.36 -3.81 -3.40
CA LYS A 318 -24.10 -3.11 -4.68
C LYS A 318 -24.44 -1.63 -4.60
N ARG A 319 -25.64 -1.27 -4.08
CA ARG A 319 -26.04 0.13 -3.90
C ARG A 319 -25.11 0.88 -2.96
N THR A 320 -24.73 0.28 -1.83
CA THR A 320 -23.82 0.89 -0.87
C THR A 320 -22.46 1.19 -1.51
N VAL A 321 -21.88 0.21 -2.20
CA VAL A 321 -20.60 0.39 -2.91
C VAL A 321 -20.73 1.48 -3.98
N ALA A 322 -21.77 1.44 -4.80
CA ALA A 322 -22.00 2.40 -5.87
C ALA A 322 -22.16 3.84 -5.33
N ALA A 323 -23.04 4.01 -4.33
CA ALA A 323 -23.30 5.31 -3.72
C ALA A 323 -22.03 5.95 -3.12
N HIS A 324 -21.14 5.13 -2.53
CA HIS A 324 -19.86 5.61 -2.01
C HIS A 324 -18.85 5.91 -3.12
N ALA A 325 -18.73 5.04 -4.11
CA ALA A 325 -17.74 5.18 -5.17
C ALA A 325 -17.95 6.43 -6.06
N VAL A 326 -19.20 6.86 -6.26
CA VAL A 326 -19.52 8.05 -7.10
C VAL A 326 -19.52 9.38 -6.35
N ARG A 327 -19.17 9.40 -5.06
CA ARG A 327 -19.11 10.64 -4.29
C ARG A 327 -18.10 11.61 -4.88
N PRO A 328 -18.36 12.94 -4.81
CA PRO A 328 -17.45 13.95 -5.39
C PRO A 328 -16.05 13.98 -4.76
N ASP A 329 -15.91 13.48 -3.54
CA ASP A 329 -14.65 13.37 -2.79
C ASP A 329 -13.90 12.05 -3.06
N GLU A 330 -14.49 11.14 -3.84
CA GLU A 330 -13.87 9.86 -4.23
C GLU A 330 -13.10 9.95 -5.55
N SER A 331 -12.12 9.06 -5.67
CA SER A 331 -11.18 9.07 -6.80
C SER A 331 -11.76 8.58 -8.13
N LEU A 332 -12.95 7.97 -8.15
CA LEU A 332 -13.62 7.54 -9.38
C LEU A 332 -13.86 8.72 -10.34
N CYS A 333 -14.15 9.91 -9.81
CA CYS A 333 -14.38 11.13 -10.61
C CYS A 333 -13.15 11.53 -11.48
N LEU A 334 -11.94 11.04 -11.15
CA LEU A 334 -10.74 11.29 -11.96
C LEU A 334 -10.74 10.51 -13.28
N MET A 335 -11.55 9.47 -13.40
CA MET A 335 -11.69 8.68 -14.63
C MET A 335 -12.80 9.21 -15.56
N GLY A 336 -13.70 10.04 -15.07
CA GLY A 336 -14.85 10.54 -15.81
C GLY A 336 -16.09 10.72 -14.93
N SER A 337 -17.24 10.94 -15.57
CA SER A 337 -18.53 11.04 -14.89
C SER A 337 -19.24 9.68 -14.90
N PHE A 338 -19.46 9.12 -13.73
CA PHE A 338 -20.21 7.88 -13.53
C PHE A 338 -21.34 8.11 -12.54
N HIS A 339 -22.43 7.36 -12.72
CA HIS A 339 -23.58 7.34 -11.81
C HIS A 339 -23.62 6.01 -11.03
N GLU A 340 -24.38 5.96 -9.95
CA GLU A 340 -24.59 4.72 -9.18
C GLU A 340 -25.03 3.55 -10.06
N ALA A 341 -25.91 3.80 -11.04
CA ALA A 341 -26.40 2.79 -11.96
C ALA A 341 -25.27 2.16 -12.81
N ASP A 342 -24.27 2.95 -13.21
CA ASP A 342 -23.13 2.47 -13.99
C ASP A 342 -22.27 1.53 -13.16
N VAL A 343 -21.98 1.92 -11.90
CA VAL A 343 -21.21 1.09 -10.96
C VAL A 343 -21.95 -0.20 -10.63
N MET A 344 -23.27 -0.14 -10.38
CA MET A 344 -24.09 -1.32 -10.13
C MET A 344 -24.08 -2.27 -11.32
N ALA A 345 -24.22 -1.77 -12.55
CA ALA A 345 -24.18 -2.57 -13.77
C ALA A 345 -22.78 -3.21 -13.98
N ALA A 346 -21.70 -2.48 -13.68
CA ALA A 346 -20.35 -3.03 -13.75
C ALA A 346 -20.15 -4.18 -12.75
N ILE A 347 -20.60 -4.03 -11.50
CA ILE A 347 -20.57 -5.10 -10.49
C ILE A 347 -21.39 -6.30 -10.95
N GLU A 348 -22.61 -6.06 -11.44
CA GLU A 348 -23.51 -7.14 -11.93
C GLU A 348 -22.88 -7.94 -13.07
N SER A 349 -22.11 -7.30 -13.96
CA SER A 349 -21.47 -7.95 -15.09
C SER A 349 -20.36 -8.94 -14.70
N LEU A 350 -19.91 -8.92 -13.44
CA LEU A 350 -18.89 -9.81 -12.90
C LEU A 350 -19.48 -11.02 -12.13
N GLU A 351 -20.78 -10.98 -11.80
CA GLU A 351 -21.47 -12.08 -11.07
C GLU A 351 -21.85 -13.23 -12.02
#